data_5a2f6ee43e76633fe51334243fe90d01
#
_entry.id   5a2f6ee43e76633fe51334243fe90d01
#
_cell.length_a   1.000
_cell.length_b   1.000
_cell.length_c   1.000
_cell.angle_alpha   90.00
_cell.angle_beta   90.00
_cell.angle_gamma   90.00
#
_symmetry.space_group_name_H-M   'P 1'
#
loop_
_entity.id
_entity.type
_entity.pdbx_description
1 polymer ?
#
loop_
_entity_poly.entity_id
_entity_poly.type
_entity_poly.pdbx_seq_one_letter_code
_entity_poly.pdbx_strand_id
1 'polypeptide(L)'
;MIYQLHEFHKTVMAPAVVWADTTRHFFTNPLSPLAYTPVSRTISANSEMFVRLLRRYPKPEWGIDEVISNGERVTVTREIAIDKPFCQLLHFRKSLDVAQPKLLIVAPLSGHYATLLRDTVRTALVDHDVWITDWADAKMVPLAAGPFHLDDYVDYICEFIRALSPQLNVMSVCQPTVPVLGAVSLMASQNDPAVPKAMIMMGGPIDTRRNPTSVNDFAAGRPHSWFSDRVIMRVPGNYPGFMRKVYPGFLQHASFLAMNPDRHMNAHRQFYNHLIRGDGDSADAHRNFYDEYNAVLDMPAEYYLDTIKVVFQEFQLPKGNWSVRGSLVRPETIRKTALFTIEGELDDISGNGQTEAAQTLARNIPAEKRKHLLAKGLGHYGIFSGRKFRETVYPQIRNFIRLMSQREADLKLVRMR
;
A
#
# COMPACT_ATOMS: atom_id res chain seq x y z
N MET A 1 -26.23 10.66 2.85
CA MET A 1 -26.47 11.96 2.17
C MET A 1 -25.19 12.53 1.52
N ILE A 2 -24.07 12.74 2.24
CA ILE A 2 -22.84 13.33 1.66
C ILE A 2 -22.24 12.45 0.55
N TYR A 3 -22.19 11.14 0.71
CA TYR A 3 -21.68 10.23 -0.32
C TYR A 3 -22.56 10.29 -1.59
N GLN A 4 -23.88 10.25 -1.44
CA GLN A 4 -24.80 10.39 -2.58
C GLN A 4 -24.62 11.75 -3.29
N LEU A 5 -24.44 12.83 -2.51
CA LEU A 5 -24.19 14.16 -3.06
C LEU A 5 -22.87 14.22 -3.83
N HIS A 6 -21.81 13.59 -3.31
CA HIS A 6 -20.52 13.45 -4.01
C HIS A 6 -20.69 12.74 -5.36
N GLU A 7 -21.39 11.58 -5.38
CA GLU A 7 -21.64 10.83 -6.61
C GLU A 7 -22.50 11.62 -7.61
N PHE A 8 -23.55 12.30 -7.10
CA PHE A 8 -24.39 13.18 -7.92
C PHE A 8 -23.56 14.31 -8.55
N HIS A 9 -22.73 14.99 -7.75
CA HIS A 9 -21.85 16.04 -8.26
C HIS A 9 -20.91 15.51 -9.37
N LYS A 10 -20.27 14.36 -9.16
CA LYS A 10 -19.43 13.72 -10.18
C LYS A 10 -20.21 13.39 -11.46
N THR A 11 -21.46 12.98 -11.35
CA THR A 11 -22.32 12.66 -12.50
C THR A 11 -22.72 13.93 -13.26
N VAL A 12 -23.13 14.98 -12.54
CA VAL A 12 -23.50 16.27 -13.15
C VAL A 12 -22.30 16.94 -13.85
N MET A 13 -21.11 16.80 -13.28
CA MET A 13 -19.90 17.41 -13.86
C MET A 13 -19.29 16.58 -15.02
N ALA A 14 -19.72 15.35 -15.23
CA ALA A 14 -19.16 14.47 -16.26
C ALA A 14 -19.20 15.09 -17.67
N PRO A 15 -20.31 15.72 -18.16
CA PRO A 15 -20.32 16.38 -19.47
C PRO A 15 -19.30 17.50 -19.58
N ALA A 16 -19.11 18.31 -18.52
CA ALA A 16 -18.15 19.40 -18.50
C ALA A 16 -16.70 18.87 -18.55
N VAL A 17 -16.43 17.73 -17.90
CA VAL A 17 -15.13 17.05 -17.98
C VAL A 17 -14.87 16.54 -19.40
N VAL A 18 -15.84 15.93 -20.06
CA VAL A 18 -15.73 15.46 -21.45
C VAL A 18 -15.46 16.63 -22.38
N TRP A 19 -16.20 17.73 -22.24
CA TRP A 19 -16.00 18.92 -23.04
C TRP A 19 -14.60 19.53 -22.85
N ALA A 20 -14.14 19.65 -21.62
CA ALA A 20 -12.80 20.16 -21.32
C ALA A 20 -11.70 19.23 -21.88
N ASP A 21 -11.88 17.90 -21.79
CA ASP A 21 -10.93 16.95 -22.35
C ASP A 21 -10.88 17.00 -23.88
N THR A 22 -12.04 17.13 -24.53
CA THR A 22 -12.13 17.36 -25.99
C THR A 22 -11.42 18.65 -26.37
N THR A 23 -11.62 19.74 -25.62
CA THR A 23 -10.95 21.01 -25.84
C THR A 23 -9.42 20.84 -25.71
N ARG A 24 -8.96 20.14 -24.68
CA ARG A 24 -7.54 19.82 -24.49
C ARG A 24 -6.97 19.11 -25.70
N HIS A 25 -7.62 18.04 -26.17
CA HIS A 25 -7.18 17.25 -27.34
C HIS A 25 -7.16 18.09 -28.61
N PHE A 26 -8.14 18.96 -28.83
CA PHE A 26 -8.17 19.83 -30.00
C PHE A 26 -6.96 20.80 -30.04
N PHE A 27 -6.61 21.39 -28.89
CA PHE A 27 -5.49 22.33 -28.79
C PHE A 27 -4.12 21.66 -28.62
N THR A 28 -4.05 20.34 -28.44
CA THR A 28 -2.80 19.54 -28.42
C THR A 28 -2.60 18.69 -29.66
N ASN A 29 -3.55 18.67 -30.59
CA ASN A 29 -3.46 17.86 -31.81
C ASN A 29 -2.30 18.36 -32.70
N PRO A 30 -1.28 17.52 -32.97
CA PRO A 30 -0.13 17.93 -33.80
C PRO A 30 -0.50 18.36 -35.23
N LEU A 31 -1.66 17.92 -35.73
CA LEU A 31 -2.17 18.29 -37.05
C LEU A 31 -2.85 19.67 -37.06
N SER A 32 -3.09 20.27 -35.89
CA SER A 32 -3.70 21.60 -35.77
C SER A 32 -2.62 22.68 -35.76
N PRO A 33 -2.63 23.66 -36.68
CA PRO A 33 -1.72 24.78 -36.65
C PRO A 33 -1.82 25.58 -35.35
N LEU A 34 -2.97 25.55 -34.70
CA LEU A 34 -3.23 26.22 -33.43
C LEU A 34 -2.47 25.58 -32.26
N ALA A 35 -2.14 24.28 -32.30
CA ALA A 35 -1.49 23.55 -31.20
C ALA A 35 -0.12 24.17 -30.78
N TYR A 36 0.50 24.91 -31.69
CA TYR A 36 1.85 25.45 -31.47
C TYR A 36 1.85 26.91 -30.95
N THR A 37 0.68 27.47 -30.68
CA THR A 37 0.57 28.83 -30.19
C THR A 37 0.64 28.91 -28.66
N PRO A 38 1.17 30.00 -28.04
CA PRO A 38 1.16 30.17 -26.58
C PRO A 38 -0.26 30.14 -26.00
N VAL A 39 -1.25 30.66 -26.72
CA VAL A 39 -2.66 30.64 -26.31
C VAL A 39 -3.19 29.20 -26.21
N SER A 40 -2.88 28.39 -27.18
CA SER A 40 -3.29 26.97 -27.17
C SER A 40 -2.73 26.21 -25.98
N ARG A 41 -1.46 26.41 -25.65
CA ARG A 41 -0.84 25.80 -24.46
C ARG A 41 -1.56 26.21 -23.19
N THR A 42 -1.93 27.48 -23.06
CA THR A 42 -2.69 27.97 -21.90
C THR A 42 -4.08 27.36 -21.82
N ILE A 43 -4.81 27.30 -22.94
CA ILE A 43 -6.15 26.69 -23.01
C ILE A 43 -6.05 25.20 -22.66
N SER A 44 -5.12 24.48 -23.26
CA SER A 44 -4.90 23.04 -22.99
C SER A 44 -4.52 22.79 -21.53
N ALA A 45 -3.61 23.58 -20.95
CA ALA A 45 -3.21 23.46 -19.55
C ALA A 45 -4.39 23.69 -18.59
N ASN A 46 -5.20 24.73 -18.82
CA ASN A 46 -6.40 24.99 -18.02
C ASN A 46 -7.43 23.84 -18.14
N SER A 47 -7.64 23.35 -19.36
CA SER A 47 -8.55 22.22 -19.63
C SER A 47 -8.07 20.95 -18.91
N GLU A 48 -6.76 20.66 -18.96
CA GLU A 48 -6.21 19.51 -18.26
C GLU A 48 -6.33 19.63 -16.74
N MET A 49 -6.02 20.80 -16.17
CA MET A 49 -6.21 21.03 -14.73
C MET A 49 -7.66 20.85 -14.31
N PHE A 50 -8.62 21.34 -15.09
CA PHE A 50 -10.04 21.16 -14.83
C PHE A 50 -10.46 19.68 -14.88
N VAL A 51 -10.04 18.96 -15.94
CA VAL A 51 -10.29 17.53 -16.07
C VAL A 51 -9.75 16.77 -14.87
N ARG A 52 -8.49 17.03 -14.50
CA ARG A 52 -7.82 16.31 -13.40
C ARG A 52 -8.46 16.60 -12.03
N LEU A 53 -9.02 17.77 -11.83
CA LEU A 53 -9.74 18.12 -10.58
C LEU A 53 -11.07 17.35 -10.45
N LEU A 54 -11.78 17.13 -11.55
CA LEU A 54 -13.16 16.66 -11.53
C LEU A 54 -13.34 15.23 -12.01
N ARG A 55 -12.39 14.66 -12.76
CA ARG A 55 -12.52 13.29 -13.28
C ARG A 55 -12.59 12.26 -12.14
N ARG A 56 -13.10 11.08 -12.46
CA ARG A 56 -12.96 9.89 -11.63
C ARG A 56 -11.58 9.28 -11.88
N TYR A 57 -10.95 8.81 -10.82
CA TYR A 57 -9.70 8.07 -10.92
C TYR A 57 -9.99 6.59 -10.66
N PRO A 58 -10.06 5.77 -11.72
CA PRO A 58 -10.23 4.32 -11.57
C PRO A 58 -8.97 3.71 -10.97
N LYS A 59 -9.07 2.43 -10.57
CA LYS A 59 -7.90 1.65 -10.20
C LYS A 59 -6.89 1.65 -11.35
N PRO A 60 -5.65 2.09 -11.11
CA PRO A 60 -4.62 2.09 -12.14
C PRO A 60 -4.24 0.67 -12.59
N GLU A 61 -3.80 0.54 -13.83
CA GLU A 61 -3.28 -0.72 -14.35
C GLU A 61 -1.89 -1.01 -13.78
N TRP A 62 -1.56 -2.29 -13.61
CA TRP A 62 -0.23 -2.70 -13.15
C TRP A 62 0.86 -2.37 -14.16
N GLY A 63 0.64 -2.59 -15.45
CA GLY A 63 1.58 -2.23 -16.53
C GLY A 63 2.98 -2.82 -16.31
N ILE A 64 3.06 -4.07 -15.86
CA ILE A 64 4.30 -4.82 -15.66
C ILE A 64 4.25 -6.03 -16.59
N ASP A 65 4.67 -5.84 -17.83
CA ASP A 65 4.61 -6.86 -18.88
C ASP A 65 5.98 -7.52 -19.11
N GLU A 66 7.05 -6.88 -18.65
CA GLU A 66 8.41 -7.38 -18.75
C GLU A 66 9.31 -6.88 -17.60
N VAL A 67 10.36 -7.63 -17.32
CA VAL A 67 11.40 -7.28 -16.35
C VAL A 67 12.76 -7.80 -16.83
N ILE A 68 13.83 -7.12 -16.43
CA ILE A 68 15.18 -7.67 -16.63
C ILE A 68 15.53 -8.53 -15.42
N SER A 69 15.65 -9.84 -15.62
CA SER A 69 16.01 -10.80 -14.59
C SER A 69 17.22 -11.60 -15.04
N ASN A 70 18.27 -11.69 -14.21
CA ASN A 70 19.54 -12.30 -14.55
C ASN A 70 20.19 -11.76 -15.86
N GLY A 71 19.95 -10.50 -16.20
CA GLY A 71 20.48 -9.85 -17.40
C GLY A 71 19.66 -10.11 -18.68
N GLU A 72 18.60 -10.89 -18.61
CA GLU A 72 17.71 -11.18 -19.73
C GLU A 72 16.36 -10.46 -19.58
N ARG A 73 15.76 -10.08 -20.70
CA ARG A 73 14.41 -9.53 -20.75
C ARG A 73 13.39 -10.68 -20.68
N VAL A 74 12.59 -10.69 -19.64
CA VAL A 74 11.65 -11.76 -19.32
C VAL A 74 10.23 -11.19 -19.31
N THR A 75 9.31 -11.84 -20.01
CA THR A 75 7.88 -11.50 -20.00
C THR A 75 7.29 -11.83 -18.64
N VAL A 76 6.40 -10.97 -18.15
CA VAL A 76 5.69 -11.11 -16.89
C VAL A 76 4.18 -11.20 -17.17
N THR A 77 3.54 -12.21 -16.64
CA THR A 77 2.09 -12.38 -16.70
C THR A 77 1.50 -12.25 -15.31
N ARG A 78 0.45 -11.45 -15.16
CA ARG A 78 -0.28 -11.31 -13.89
C ARG A 78 -1.41 -12.35 -13.84
N GLU A 79 -1.41 -13.15 -12.80
CA GLU A 79 -2.41 -14.19 -12.53
C GLU A 79 -3.08 -13.95 -11.18
N ILE A 80 -4.38 -14.23 -11.09
CA ILE A 80 -5.11 -14.27 -9.80
C ILE A 80 -4.95 -15.68 -9.25
N ALA A 81 -4.19 -15.84 -8.19
CA ALA A 81 -3.94 -17.14 -7.57
C ALA A 81 -5.01 -17.53 -6.55
N ILE A 82 -5.48 -16.57 -5.77
CA ILE A 82 -6.57 -16.75 -4.81
C ILE A 82 -7.50 -15.55 -4.96
N ASP A 83 -8.80 -15.83 -5.08
CA ASP A 83 -9.84 -14.79 -5.19
C ASP A 83 -10.75 -14.85 -3.96
N LYS A 84 -10.72 -13.81 -3.15
CA LYS A 84 -11.55 -13.65 -1.95
C LYS A 84 -12.39 -12.38 -2.06
N PRO A 85 -13.53 -12.27 -1.38
CA PRO A 85 -14.42 -11.13 -1.53
C PRO A 85 -13.76 -9.75 -1.34
N PHE A 86 -12.79 -9.64 -0.43
CA PHE A 86 -12.14 -8.38 -0.09
C PHE A 86 -10.69 -8.27 -0.57
N CYS A 87 -10.10 -9.35 -1.11
CA CYS A 87 -8.71 -9.34 -1.55
C CYS A 87 -8.43 -10.42 -2.58
N GLN A 88 -7.75 -10.06 -3.64
CA GLN A 88 -7.13 -11.02 -4.55
C GLN A 88 -5.65 -11.19 -4.18
N LEU A 89 -5.16 -12.42 -4.19
CA LEU A 89 -3.73 -12.69 -4.18
C LEU A 89 -3.26 -12.77 -5.63
N LEU A 90 -2.47 -11.81 -6.06
CA LEU A 90 -1.92 -11.75 -7.41
C LEU A 90 -0.52 -12.38 -7.43
N HIS A 91 -0.24 -13.13 -8.49
CA HIS A 91 1.08 -13.65 -8.84
C HIS A 91 1.60 -12.97 -10.10
N PHE A 92 2.81 -12.45 -10.06
CA PHE A 92 3.52 -11.93 -11.22
C PHE A 92 4.48 -13.01 -11.72
N ARG A 93 3.97 -13.87 -12.61
CA ARG A 93 4.69 -15.01 -13.14
C ARG A 93 5.62 -14.59 -14.27
N LYS A 94 6.89 -14.95 -14.16
CA LYS A 94 7.88 -14.77 -15.23
C LYS A 94 7.85 -15.94 -16.20
N SER A 95 8.07 -15.66 -17.49
CA SER A 95 8.17 -16.71 -18.53
C SER A 95 9.41 -17.60 -18.41
N LEU A 96 10.38 -17.17 -17.60
CA LEU A 96 11.60 -17.93 -17.32
C LEU A 96 11.43 -18.71 -16.01
N ASP A 97 11.64 -20.02 -16.04
CA ASP A 97 11.61 -20.87 -14.85
C ASP A 97 12.96 -20.77 -14.10
N VAL A 98 13.07 -19.71 -13.31
CA VAL A 98 14.22 -19.46 -12.43
C VAL A 98 13.80 -19.67 -11.00
N ALA A 99 14.49 -20.56 -10.29
CA ALA A 99 14.29 -20.79 -8.86
C ALA A 99 14.70 -19.53 -8.08
N GLN A 100 13.74 -18.70 -7.76
CA GLN A 100 13.91 -17.48 -6.96
C GLN A 100 13.14 -17.56 -5.64
N PRO A 101 13.61 -16.88 -4.58
CA PRO A 101 12.86 -16.83 -3.31
C PRO A 101 11.47 -16.24 -3.50
N LYS A 102 10.45 -16.90 -2.95
CA LYS A 102 9.09 -16.37 -2.92
C LYS A 102 9.01 -15.14 -2.01
N LEU A 103 8.36 -14.09 -2.49
CA LEU A 103 8.11 -12.86 -1.75
C LEU A 103 6.64 -12.48 -1.83
N LEU A 104 5.93 -12.56 -0.70
CA LEU A 104 4.59 -12.01 -0.54
C LEU A 104 4.70 -10.56 -0.12
N ILE A 105 4.26 -9.64 -0.95
CA ILE A 105 4.10 -8.22 -0.62
C ILE A 105 2.68 -8.02 -0.09
N VAL A 106 2.55 -7.54 1.14
CA VAL A 106 1.27 -7.20 1.74
C VAL A 106 1.06 -5.70 1.57
N ALA A 107 0.20 -5.35 0.62
CA ALA A 107 -0.14 -3.98 0.31
C ALA A 107 -1.05 -3.38 1.39
N PRO A 108 -0.97 -2.06 1.65
CA PRO A 108 -1.86 -1.40 2.60
C PRO A 108 -3.32 -1.41 2.14
N LEU A 109 -4.24 -1.59 3.08
CA LEU A 109 -5.66 -1.26 2.95
C LEU A 109 -5.90 0.03 3.71
N SER A 110 -5.38 1.14 3.19
CA SER A 110 -5.39 2.45 3.83
C SER A 110 -5.75 3.58 2.86
N GLY A 111 -6.56 3.28 1.87
CA GLY A 111 -7.09 4.23 0.89
C GLY A 111 -6.61 4.02 -0.52
N HIS A 112 -5.31 3.87 -0.76
CA HIS A 112 -4.79 3.64 -2.10
C HIS A 112 -4.93 2.18 -2.54
N TYR A 113 -5.00 1.97 -3.86
CA TYR A 113 -4.92 0.63 -4.44
C TYR A 113 -3.51 0.05 -4.30
N ALA A 114 -3.40 -1.27 -4.37
CA ALA A 114 -2.11 -1.99 -4.31
C ALA A 114 -1.14 -1.57 -5.43
N THR A 115 -1.63 -1.01 -6.53
CA THR A 115 -0.84 -0.45 -7.63
C THR A 115 0.10 0.68 -7.20
N LEU A 116 -0.14 1.32 -6.06
CA LEU A 116 0.81 2.24 -5.43
C LEU A 116 2.19 1.59 -5.20
N LEU A 117 2.22 0.27 -5.01
CA LEU A 117 3.44 -0.53 -4.86
C LEU A 117 3.98 -1.08 -6.19
N ARG A 118 3.53 -0.56 -7.35
CA ARG A 118 3.99 -1.00 -8.69
C ARG A 118 5.51 -0.98 -8.83
N ASP A 119 6.15 0.10 -8.37
CA ASP A 119 7.62 0.22 -8.42
C ASP A 119 8.30 -0.79 -7.50
N THR A 120 7.72 -1.07 -6.35
CA THR A 120 8.17 -2.11 -5.41
C THR A 120 8.10 -3.49 -6.04
N VAL A 121 6.95 -3.82 -6.66
CA VAL A 121 6.74 -5.10 -7.36
C VAL A 121 7.73 -5.26 -8.50
N ARG A 122 7.82 -4.24 -9.38
CA ARG A 122 8.74 -4.26 -10.53
C ARG A 122 10.19 -4.44 -10.08
N THR A 123 10.60 -3.76 -9.01
CA THR A 123 11.95 -3.87 -8.45
C THR A 123 12.20 -5.26 -7.86
N ALA A 124 11.23 -5.81 -7.12
CA ALA A 124 11.36 -7.12 -6.49
C ALA A 124 11.38 -8.27 -7.50
N LEU A 125 10.69 -8.14 -8.63
CA LEU A 125 10.63 -9.14 -9.69
C LEU A 125 12.01 -9.49 -10.31
N VAL A 126 12.98 -8.59 -10.20
CA VAL A 126 14.35 -8.87 -10.67
C VAL A 126 14.95 -10.09 -9.96
N ASP A 127 14.71 -10.21 -8.65
CA ASP A 127 15.39 -11.18 -7.77
C ASP A 127 14.44 -12.20 -7.11
N HIS A 128 13.12 -11.99 -7.19
CA HIS A 128 12.13 -12.79 -6.44
C HIS A 128 10.99 -13.28 -7.33
N ASP A 129 10.35 -14.37 -6.89
CA ASP A 129 9.01 -14.80 -7.32
C ASP A 129 7.98 -14.02 -6.50
N VAL A 130 7.27 -13.06 -7.14
CA VAL A 130 6.53 -12.00 -6.44
C VAL A 130 5.03 -12.25 -6.45
N TRP A 131 4.47 -12.17 -5.24
CA TRP A 131 3.05 -12.23 -4.94
C TRP A 131 2.63 -10.97 -4.20
N ILE A 132 1.41 -10.47 -4.43
CA ILE A 132 0.92 -9.27 -3.74
C ILE A 132 -0.56 -9.38 -3.41
N THR A 133 -0.95 -8.88 -2.23
CA THR A 133 -2.35 -8.68 -1.89
C THR A 133 -2.92 -7.49 -2.64
N ASP A 134 -4.04 -7.69 -3.32
CA ASP A 134 -4.75 -6.65 -4.07
C ASP A 134 -6.15 -6.47 -3.47
N TRP A 135 -6.29 -5.50 -2.59
CA TRP A 135 -7.51 -5.25 -1.84
C TRP A 135 -8.62 -4.70 -2.73
N ALA A 136 -9.81 -5.25 -2.55
CA ALA A 136 -11.00 -4.81 -3.26
C ALA A 136 -11.51 -3.47 -2.72
N ASP A 137 -12.01 -2.62 -3.62
CA ASP A 137 -12.78 -1.45 -3.24
C ASP A 137 -14.09 -1.90 -2.59
N ALA A 138 -14.30 -1.59 -1.31
CA ALA A 138 -15.42 -2.11 -0.54
C ALA A 138 -16.79 -1.76 -1.13
N LYS A 139 -16.92 -0.66 -1.89
CA LYS A 139 -18.18 -0.35 -2.59
C LYS A 139 -18.51 -1.36 -3.70
N MET A 140 -17.51 -2.13 -4.16
CA MET A 140 -17.70 -3.17 -5.18
C MET A 140 -17.99 -4.54 -4.57
N VAL A 141 -17.86 -4.71 -3.25
CA VAL A 141 -18.10 -5.98 -2.57
C VAL A 141 -19.55 -6.09 -2.11
N PRO A 142 -20.34 -7.05 -2.63
CA PRO A 142 -21.75 -7.22 -2.27
C PRO A 142 -21.95 -7.38 -0.75
N LEU A 143 -23.05 -6.86 -0.23
CA LEU A 143 -23.36 -6.93 1.22
C LEU A 143 -23.42 -8.38 1.72
N ALA A 144 -23.84 -9.32 0.88
CA ALA A 144 -23.91 -10.75 1.19
C ALA A 144 -22.56 -11.39 1.53
N ALA A 145 -21.42 -10.76 1.14
CA ALA A 145 -20.09 -11.21 1.53
C ALA A 145 -19.79 -11.04 3.04
N GLY A 146 -20.70 -10.41 3.79
CA GLY A 146 -20.54 -10.16 5.21
C GLY A 146 -19.65 -8.94 5.51
N PRO A 147 -19.40 -8.65 6.81
CA PRO A 147 -18.46 -7.63 7.26
C PRO A 147 -17.01 -8.05 7.02
N PHE A 148 -16.09 -7.09 7.13
CA PHE A 148 -14.65 -7.35 7.08
C PHE A 148 -13.95 -6.55 8.20
N HIS A 149 -13.41 -7.28 9.16
CA HIS A 149 -12.77 -6.77 10.36
C HIS A 149 -11.23 -6.83 10.27
N LEU A 150 -10.53 -6.25 11.23
CA LEU A 150 -9.09 -6.42 11.37
C LEU A 150 -8.71 -7.90 11.60
N ASP A 151 -9.55 -8.66 12.28
CA ASP A 151 -9.36 -10.10 12.46
C ASP A 151 -9.42 -10.86 11.13
N ASP A 152 -10.37 -10.50 10.22
CA ASP A 152 -10.47 -11.09 8.88
C ASP A 152 -9.23 -10.79 8.04
N TYR A 153 -8.66 -9.60 8.20
CA TYR A 153 -7.40 -9.26 7.55
C TYR A 153 -6.27 -10.19 8.00
N VAL A 154 -6.13 -10.41 9.31
CA VAL A 154 -5.13 -11.34 9.87
C VAL A 154 -5.35 -12.76 9.36
N ASP A 155 -6.60 -13.23 9.32
CA ASP A 155 -6.96 -14.56 8.80
C ASP A 155 -6.56 -14.71 7.32
N TYR A 156 -6.82 -13.70 6.48
CA TYR A 156 -6.42 -13.70 5.07
C TYR A 156 -4.89 -13.80 4.93
N ILE A 157 -4.14 -13.07 5.76
CA ILE A 157 -2.67 -13.14 5.73
C ILE A 157 -2.18 -14.53 6.15
N CYS A 158 -2.74 -15.14 7.20
CA CYS A 158 -2.40 -16.50 7.60
C CYS A 158 -2.67 -17.51 6.46
N GLU A 159 -3.80 -17.37 5.79
CA GLU A 159 -4.19 -18.23 4.66
C GLU A 159 -3.21 -18.08 3.49
N PHE A 160 -2.87 -16.85 3.11
CA PHE A 160 -1.93 -16.60 2.02
C PHE A 160 -0.52 -17.10 2.34
N ILE A 161 -0.06 -16.92 3.58
CA ILE A 161 1.23 -17.48 4.02
C ILE A 161 1.23 -18.99 3.91
N ARG A 162 0.17 -19.68 4.36
CA ARG A 162 0.07 -21.15 4.26
C ARG A 162 0.03 -21.62 2.81
N ALA A 163 -0.74 -20.94 1.95
CA ALA A 163 -0.86 -21.28 0.53
C ALA A 163 0.47 -21.15 -0.23
N LEU A 164 1.32 -20.17 0.14
CA LEU A 164 2.60 -19.92 -0.51
C LEU A 164 3.79 -20.66 0.10
N SER A 165 3.58 -21.28 1.29
CA SER A 165 4.61 -22.05 1.99
C SER A 165 4.99 -23.32 1.20
N PRO A 166 6.19 -23.93 1.36
CA PRO A 166 7.28 -23.44 2.21
C PRO A 166 8.17 -22.39 1.52
N GLN A 167 9.16 -21.87 2.25
CA GLN A 167 10.21 -20.98 1.74
C GLN A 167 9.73 -19.57 1.41
N LEU A 168 8.66 -19.11 2.04
CA LEU A 168 8.09 -17.79 1.85
C LEU A 168 8.82 -16.72 2.65
N ASN A 169 9.00 -15.54 2.04
CA ASN A 169 9.34 -14.29 2.71
C ASN A 169 8.14 -13.34 2.58
N VAL A 170 7.88 -12.55 3.62
CA VAL A 170 6.76 -11.60 3.65
C VAL A 170 7.30 -10.19 3.79
N MET A 171 6.84 -9.27 2.96
CA MET A 171 7.14 -7.85 3.06
C MET A 171 5.84 -7.07 3.23
N SER A 172 5.72 -6.33 4.32
CA SER A 172 4.57 -5.48 4.63
C SER A 172 4.96 -4.01 4.57
N VAL A 173 4.14 -3.20 3.90
CA VAL A 173 4.41 -1.77 3.71
C VAL A 173 3.33 -0.96 4.38
N CYS A 174 3.70 -0.07 5.31
CA CYS A 174 2.79 0.81 6.05
C CYS A 174 1.88 0.04 7.02
N GLN A 175 0.59 0.31 7.00
CA GLN A 175 -0.43 -0.23 7.88
C GLN A 175 -0.41 -1.78 8.03
N PRO A 176 -0.20 -2.61 7.00
CA PRO A 176 -0.14 -4.07 7.12
C PRO A 176 0.93 -4.63 8.07
N THR A 177 1.91 -3.84 8.48
CA THR A 177 2.93 -4.31 9.43
C THR A 177 2.31 -4.84 10.72
N VAL A 178 1.24 -4.21 11.20
CA VAL A 178 0.51 -4.65 12.41
C VAL A 178 -0.16 -6.01 12.21
N PRO A 179 -1.09 -6.20 11.24
CA PRO A 179 -1.74 -7.50 11.04
C PRO A 179 -0.78 -8.59 10.58
N VAL A 180 0.30 -8.28 9.86
CA VAL A 180 1.34 -9.27 9.50
C VAL A 180 2.10 -9.73 10.74
N LEU A 181 2.50 -8.82 11.63
CA LEU A 181 3.12 -9.21 12.90
C LEU A 181 2.17 -10.06 13.75
N GLY A 182 0.87 -9.70 13.76
CA GLY A 182 -0.18 -10.49 14.40
C GLY A 182 -0.28 -11.90 13.83
N ALA A 183 -0.41 -12.02 12.51
CA ALA A 183 -0.52 -13.31 11.80
C ALA A 183 0.69 -14.21 12.09
N VAL A 184 1.92 -13.69 11.92
CA VAL A 184 3.14 -14.47 12.17
C VAL A 184 3.27 -14.85 13.65
N SER A 185 2.83 -13.98 14.58
CA SER A 185 2.81 -14.28 16.02
C SER A 185 1.85 -15.44 16.34
N LEU A 186 0.65 -15.42 15.80
CA LEU A 186 -0.36 -16.48 16.01
C LEU A 186 0.12 -17.80 15.40
N MET A 187 0.63 -17.79 14.19
CA MET A 187 1.19 -18.98 13.54
C MET A 187 2.38 -19.54 14.34
N ALA A 188 3.26 -18.68 14.85
CA ALA A 188 4.39 -19.08 15.69
C ALA A 188 3.94 -19.69 17.02
N SER A 189 2.92 -19.12 17.67
CA SER A 189 2.37 -19.62 18.94
C SER A 189 1.72 -21.00 18.79
N GLN A 190 1.18 -21.31 17.60
CA GLN A 190 0.58 -22.58 17.23
C GLN A 190 1.60 -23.59 16.67
N ASN A 191 2.89 -23.23 16.62
CA ASN A 191 3.94 -24.01 15.98
C ASN A 191 3.64 -24.36 14.51
N ASP A 192 2.92 -23.49 13.79
CA ASP A 192 2.58 -23.70 12.40
C ASP A 192 3.85 -23.85 11.53
N PRO A 193 4.01 -24.94 10.76
CA PRO A 193 5.19 -25.14 9.93
C PRO A 193 5.29 -24.16 8.76
N ALA A 194 4.20 -23.47 8.43
CA ALA A 194 4.12 -22.52 7.34
C ALA A 194 4.65 -21.12 7.69
N VAL A 195 5.11 -20.85 8.92
CA VAL A 195 5.67 -19.55 9.28
C VAL A 195 6.73 -19.08 8.27
N PRO A 196 6.69 -17.80 7.86
CA PRO A 196 7.62 -17.29 6.86
C PRO A 196 9.06 -17.32 7.35
N LYS A 197 10.02 -17.41 6.43
CA LYS A 197 11.46 -17.37 6.75
C LYS A 197 11.91 -16.00 7.23
N ALA A 198 11.45 -14.98 6.56
CA ALA A 198 11.71 -13.60 6.92
C ALA A 198 10.44 -12.75 6.80
N MET A 199 10.31 -11.77 7.66
CA MET A 199 9.33 -10.69 7.56
C MET A 199 10.06 -9.35 7.51
N ILE A 200 9.77 -8.58 6.47
CA ILE A 200 10.26 -7.23 6.24
C ILE A 200 9.10 -6.28 6.53
N MET A 201 9.31 -5.34 7.45
CA MET A 201 8.31 -4.38 7.90
C MET A 201 8.77 -2.97 7.60
N MET A 202 7.98 -2.23 6.82
CA MET A 202 8.39 -0.92 6.28
C MET A 202 7.39 0.16 6.65
N GLY A 203 7.83 1.17 7.40
CA GLY A 203 7.06 2.39 7.69
C GLY A 203 5.69 2.15 8.31
N GLY A 204 5.58 1.24 9.29
CA GLY A 204 4.29 0.84 9.84
C GLY A 204 4.08 1.18 11.31
N PRO A 205 2.83 1.34 11.73
CA PRO A 205 2.45 1.85 13.05
C PRO A 205 2.42 0.76 14.13
N ILE A 206 3.54 0.07 14.38
CA ILE A 206 3.64 -1.00 15.39
C ILE A 206 3.44 -0.44 16.80
N ASP A 207 4.07 0.70 17.12
CA ASP A 207 3.84 1.42 18.37
C ASP A 207 3.73 2.93 18.09
N THR A 208 2.53 3.40 17.85
CA THR A 208 2.24 4.79 17.48
C THR A 208 2.47 5.80 18.62
N ARG A 209 2.82 5.35 19.82
CA ARG A 209 3.21 6.21 20.93
C ARG A 209 4.66 6.72 20.79
N ARG A 210 5.46 6.08 19.91
CA ARG A 210 6.83 6.51 19.60
C ARG A 210 6.81 7.58 18.52
N ASN A 211 7.36 8.75 18.82
CA ASN A 211 7.38 9.89 17.90
C ASN A 211 6.05 10.06 17.12
N PRO A 212 4.94 10.33 17.82
CA PRO A 212 3.63 10.42 17.19
C PRO A 212 3.62 11.51 16.13
N THR A 213 2.98 11.20 15.00
CA THR A 213 2.77 12.13 13.90
C THR A 213 1.40 12.81 14.04
N SER A 214 1.12 13.81 13.21
CA SER A 214 -0.19 14.45 13.18
C SER A 214 -1.35 13.48 12.93
N VAL A 215 -1.11 12.38 12.19
CA VAL A 215 -2.08 11.30 11.97
C VAL A 215 -2.38 10.57 13.28
N ASN A 216 -1.33 10.25 14.04
CA ASN A 216 -1.48 9.58 15.33
C ASN A 216 -2.21 10.46 16.35
N ASP A 217 -1.85 11.72 16.44
CA ASP A 217 -2.48 12.70 17.33
C ASP A 217 -3.95 12.92 16.98
N PHE A 218 -4.26 12.99 15.67
CA PHE A 218 -5.63 13.09 15.20
C PHE A 218 -6.46 11.86 15.62
N ALA A 219 -5.94 10.66 15.49
CA ALA A 219 -6.62 9.43 15.82
C ALA A 219 -6.79 9.25 17.35
N ALA A 220 -5.77 9.57 18.14
CA ALA A 220 -5.79 9.45 19.59
C ALA A 220 -6.62 10.56 20.26
N GLY A 221 -6.65 11.76 19.68
CA GLY A 221 -7.30 12.94 20.25
C GLY A 221 -8.83 13.00 20.10
N ARG A 222 -9.48 11.99 19.48
CA ARG A 222 -10.93 11.95 19.28
C ARG A 222 -11.54 10.68 19.86
N PRO A 223 -12.79 10.74 20.38
CA PRO A 223 -13.47 9.54 20.83
C PRO A 223 -13.75 8.62 19.63
N HIS A 224 -13.76 7.31 19.85
CA HIS A 224 -14.02 6.32 18.80
C HIS A 224 -15.36 6.56 18.07
N SER A 225 -16.40 6.99 18.81
CA SER A 225 -17.69 7.35 18.24
C SER A 225 -17.63 8.48 17.21
N TRP A 226 -16.67 9.40 17.34
CA TRP A 226 -16.49 10.45 16.33
C TRP A 226 -16.20 9.86 14.95
N PHE A 227 -15.37 8.81 14.88
CA PHE A 227 -15.04 8.15 13.61
C PHE A 227 -16.24 7.42 13.03
N SER A 228 -17.02 6.68 13.87
CA SER A 228 -18.23 6.00 13.40
C SER A 228 -19.32 6.96 12.92
N ASP A 229 -19.46 8.12 13.56
CA ASP A 229 -20.57 9.04 13.31
C ASP A 229 -20.26 10.05 12.18
N ARG A 230 -18.99 10.39 11.97
CA ARG A 230 -18.59 11.46 11.06
C ARG A 230 -18.01 10.99 9.74
N VAL A 231 -17.28 9.86 9.73
CA VAL A 231 -16.57 9.44 8.52
C VAL A 231 -17.15 8.18 7.88
N ILE A 232 -17.92 7.36 8.62
CA ILE A 232 -18.56 6.17 8.07
C ILE A 232 -19.83 6.54 7.31
N MET A 233 -19.93 6.02 6.10
CA MET A 233 -21.09 6.24 5.22
C MET A 233 -21.58 4.93 4.61
N ARG A 234 -22.79 4.95 4.04
CA ARG A 234 -23.34 3.82 3.30
C ARG A 234 -23.10 4.00 1.82
N VAL A 235 -22.68 2.93 1.18
CA VAL A 235 -22.51 2.86 -0.27
C VAL A 235 -23.83 3.15 -0.99
N PRO A 236 -23.84 4.05 -1.99
CA PRO A 236 -25.06 4.35 -2.76
C PRO A 236 -25.48 3.18 -3.67
N GLY A 237 -26.72 3.24 -4.17
CA GLY A 237 -27.37 2.16 -4.92
C GLY A 237 -26.78 1.83 -6.29
N ASN A 238 -25.89 2.63 -6.81
CA ASN A 238 -25.24 2.42 -8.10
C ASN A 238 -24.01 1.49 -8.05
N TYR A 239 -23.71 0.92 -6.87
CA TYR A 239 -22.56 0.01 -6.68
C TYR A 239 -23.03 -1.35 -6.13
N PRO A 240 -22.32 -2.45 -6.44
CA PRO A 240 -22.64 -3.79 -5.92
C PRO A 240 -22.69 -3.87 -4.38
N GLY A 241 -21.87 -3.07 -3.69
CA GLY A 241 -21.85 -2.98 -2.23
C GLY A 241 -22.91 -2.07 -1.63
N PHE A 242 -24.01 -1.81 -2.32
CA PHE A 242 -25.13 -0.99 -1.82
C PHE A 242 -25.46 -1.28 -0.36
N MET A 243 -25.60 -0.23 0.45
CA MET A 243 -25.85 -0.24 1.90
C MET A 243 -24.68 -0.71 2.76
N ARG A 244 -23.57 -1.22 2.21
CA ARG A 244 -22.36 -1.50 3.01
C ARG A 244 -21.88 -0.23 3.70
N LYS A 245 -21.52 -0.34 4.96
CA LYS A 245 -20.83 0.75 5.67
C LYS A 245 -19.38 0.79 5.27
N VAL A 246 -18.90 1.96 4.89
CA VAL A 246 -17.51 2.18 4.44
C VAL A 246 -16.95 3.48 4.98
N TYR A 247 -15.64 3.58 5.07
CA TYR A 247 -14.94 4.85 5.08
C TYR A 247 -14.65 5.23 3.62
N PRO A 248 -15.37 6.23 3.04
CA PRO A 248 -15.30 6.52 1.62
C PRO A 248 -13.93 7.03 1.16
N GLY A 249 -13.49 6.56 0.00
CA GLY A 249 -12.20 6.95 -0.59
C GLY A 249 -12.06 8.46 -0.79
N PHE A 250 -13.14 9.17 -1.17
CA PHE A 250 -13.07 10.63 -1.36
C PHE A 250 -12.80 11.40 -0.06
N LEU A 251 -13.24 10.91 1.11
CA LEU A 251 -12.88 11.49 2.40
C LEU A 251 -11.44 11.19 2.78
N GLN A 252 -10.98 9.98 2.50
CA GLN A 252 -9.59 9.59 2.71
C GLN A 252 -8.66 10.47 1.87
N HIS A 253 -8.98 10.67 0.59
CA HIS A 253 -8.24 11.52 -0.31
C HIS A 253 -8.18 12.98 0.20
N ALA A 254 -9.32 13.52 0.66
CA ALA A 254 -9.35 14.85 1.26
C ALA A 254 -8.45 14.94 2.50
N SER A 255 -8.40 13.89 3.32
CA SER A 255 -7.52 13.82 4.50
C SER A 255 -6.03 13.78 4.09
N PHE A 256 -5.67 13.01 3.05
CA PHE A 256 -4.30 12.97 2.53
C PHE A 256 -3.82 14.32 2.01
N LEU A 257 -4.68 15.04 1.27
CA LEU A 257 -4.36 16.39 0.80
C LEU A 257 -4.20 17.37 1.96
N ALA A 258 -5.04 17.24 3.00
CA ALA A 258 -5.02 18.11 4.18
C ALA A 258 -3.78 17.91 5.08
N MET A 259 -3.08 16.78 5.00
CA MET A 259 -1.84 16.56 5.76
C MET A 259 -0.68 17.45 5.27
N ASN A 260 -0.60 17.73 3.98
CA ASN A 260 0.47 18.52 3.37
C ASN A 260 -0.06 19.45 2.24
N PRO A 261 -0.96 20.42 2.53
CA PRO A 261 -1.66 21.19 1.50
C PRO A 261 -0.70 22.02 0.63
N ASP A 262 0.32 22.61 1.23
CA ASP A 262 1.31 23.44 0.50
C ASP A 262 2.12 22.62 -0.50
N ARG A 263 2.49 21.39 -0.15
CA ARG A 263 3.19 20.47 -1.05
C ARG A 263 2.35 20.15 -2.28
N HIS A 264 1.07 19.83 -2.09
CA HIS A 264 0.17 19.50 -3.20
C HIS A 264 -0.12 20.73 -4.07
N MET A 265 -0.36 21.89 -3.46
CA MET A 265 -0.58 23.13 -4.18
C MET A 265 0.64 23.51 -5.03
N ASN A 266 1.84 23.44 -4.46
CA ASN A 266 3.09 23.71 -5.19
C ASN A 266 3.31 22.70 -6.34
N ALA A 267 3.03 21.42 -6.13
CA ALA A 267 3.15 20.40 -7.16
C ALA A 267 2.20 20.66 -8.34
N HIS A 268 0.93 21.01 -8.08
CA HIS A 268 -0.02 21.37 -9.13
C HIS A 268 0.36 22.66 -9.87
N ARG A 269 0.90 23.66 -9.16
CA ARG A 269 1.42 24.89 -9.78
C ARG A 269 2.62 24.59 -10.69
N GLN A 270 3.54 23.75 -10.26
CA GLN A 270 4.67 23.33 -11.09
C GLN A 270 4.19 22.56 -12.32
N PHE A 271 3.25 21.63 -12.16
CA PHE A 271 2.64 20.92 -13.27
C PHE A 271 2.03 21.85 -14.31
N TYR A 272 1.24 22.84 -13.89
CA TYR A 272 0.70 23.86 -14.78
C TYR A 272 1.80 24.60 -15.57
N ASN A 273 2.90 24.96 -14.90
CA ASN A 273 4.05 25.60 -15.54
C ASN A 273 4.75 24.68 -16.56
N HIS A 274 4.88 23.36 -16.26
CA HIS A 274 5.44 22.39 -17.20
C HIS A 274 4.57 22.26 -18.45
N LEU A 275 3.23 22.22 -18.29
CA LEU A 275 2.29 22.19 -19.41
C LEU A 275 2.44 23.42 -20.33
N ILE A 276 2.51 24.63 -19.77
CA ILE A 276 2.68 25.87 -20.55
C ILE A 276 4.02 25.89 -21.27
N ARG A 277 5.10 25.42 -20.62
CA ARG A 277 6.45 25.40 -21.20
C ARG A 277 6.63 24.29 -22.24
N GLY A 278 5.70 23.30 -22.27
CA GLY A 278 5.82 22.13 -23.13
C GLY A 278 6.85 21.11 -22.64
N ASP A 279 7.13 21.10 -21.32
CA ASP A 279 7.97 20.09 -20.67
C ASP A 279 7.15 18.82 -20.44
N GLY A 280 7.12 17.95 -21.44
CA GLY A 280 6.33 16.72 -21.45
C GLY A 280 6.77 15.74 -20.38
N ASP A 281 8.06 15.52 -20.22
CA ASP A 281 8.61 14.52 -19.28
C ASP A 281 8.25 14.83 -17.83
N SER A 282 8.41 16.09 -17.42
CA SER A 282 8.02 16.53 -16.07
C SER A 282 6.50 16.49 -15.87
N ALA A 283 5.73 16.83 -16.91
CA ALA A 283 4.27 16.74 -16.86
C ALA A 283 3.82 15.27 -16.74
N ASP A 284 4.42 14.34 -17.45
CA ASP A 284 4.09 12.91 -17.38
C ASP A 284 4.48 12.29 -16.03
N ALA A 285 5.60 12.69 -15.46
CA ALA A 285 5.96 12.29 -14.10
C ALA A 285 4.91 12.72 -13.07
N HIS A 286 4.40 13.97 -13.19
CA HIS A 286 3.31 14.45 -12.35
C HIS A 286 2.00 13.70 -12.59
N ARG A 287 1.64 13.43 -13.85
CA ARG A 287 0.45 12.65 -14.21
C ARG A 287 0.49 11.27 -13.58
N ASN A 288 1.58 10.56 -13.76
CA ASN A 288 1.79 9.20 -13.26
C ASN A 288 1.68 9.14 -11.73
N PHE A 289 2.29 10.09 -11.03
CA PHE A 289 2.20 10.16 -9.57
C PHE A 289 0.77 10.43 -9.10
N TYR A 290 0.10 11.48 -9.64
CA TYR A 290 -1.22 11.87 -9.17
C TYR A 290 -2.34 10.96 -9.67
N ASP A 291 -2.14 10.20 -10.74
CA ASP A 291 -3.10 9.17 -11.16
C ASP A 291 -3.16 8.01 -10.15
N GLU A 292 -2.02 7.64 -9.57
CA GLU A 292 -1.98 6.70 -8.43
C GLU A 292 -2.50 7.33 -7.12
N TYR A 293 -2.02 8.53 -6.81
CA TYR A 293 -2.34 9.19 -5.54
C TYR A 293 -3.82 9.56 -5.40
N ASN A 294 -4.48 9.91 -6.50
CA ASN A 294 -5.91 10.25 -6.51
C ASN A 294 -6.81 9.02 -6.66
N ALA A 295 -6.27 7.86 -7.05
CA ALA A 295 -7.01 6.61 -7.14
C ALA A 295 -7.12 5.98 -5.75
N VAL A 296 -8.28 6.17 -5.12
CA VAL A 296 -8.56 5.70 -3.77
C VAL A 296 -9.77 4.80 -3.75
N LEU A 297 -9.73 3.79 -2.89
CA LEU A 297 -10.79 2.83 -2.65
C LEU A 297 -11.55 3.13 -1.36
N ASP A 298 -12.78 2.68 -1.27
CA ASP A 298 -13.52 2.67 -0.02
C ASP A 298 -13.01 1.54 0.88
N MET A 299 -12.81 1.82 2.17
CA MET A 299 -12.47 0.79 3.16
C MET A 299 -13.72 0.26 3.87
N PRO A 300 -13.80 -1.04 4.19
CA PRO A 300 -14.83 -1.55 5.09
C PRO A 300 -14.81 -0.81 6.43
N ALA A 301 -15.96 -0.39 6.90
CA ALA A 301 -16.09 0.42 8.12
C ALA A 301 -15.56 -0.31 9.35
N GLU A 302 -15.86 -1.60 9.44
CA GLU A 302 -15.47 -2.45 10.56
C GLU A 302 -13.94 -2.51 10.66
N TYR A 303 -13.26 -2.80 9.57
CA TYR A 303 -11.79 -2.83 9.50
C TYR A 303 -11.16 -1.49 9.89
N TYR A 304 -11.70 -0.38 9.36
CA TYR A 304 -11.21 0.96 9.68
C TYR A 304 -11.37 1.28 11.16
N LEU A 305 -12.57 1.04 11.72
CA LEU A 305 -12.88 1.33 13.12
C LEU A 305 -12.06 0.45 14.08
N ASP A 306 -11.91 -0.84 13.76
CA ASP A 306 -11.05 -1.74 14.53
C ASP A 306 -9.60 -1.26 14.51
N THR A 307 -9.09 -0.84 13.35
CA THR A 307 -7.72 -0.31 13.23
C THR A 307 -7.52 0.95 14.05
N ILE A 308 -8.46 1.91 14.00
CA ILE A 308 -8.41 3.12 14.83
C ILE A 308 -8.37 2.74 16.32
N LYS A 309 -9.24 1.85 16.76
CA LYS A 309 -9.32 1.43 18.15
C LYS A 309 -8.07 0.69 18.62
N VAL A 310 -7.73 -0.39 17.92
CA VAL A 310 -6.68 -1.34 18.33
C VAL A 310 -5.29 -0.73 18.22
N VAL A 311 -5.01 -0.02 17.10
CA VAL A 311 -3.66 0.46 16.79
C VAL A 311 -3.42 1.86 17.34
N PHE A 312 -4.37 2.78 17.14
CA PHE A 312 -4.11 4.22 17.37
C PHE A 312 -4.69 4.75 18.69
N GLN A 313 -5.66 4.09 19.31
CA GLN A 313 -6.28 4.55 20.56
C GLN A 313 -5.90 3.68 21.74
N GLU A 314 -6.03 2.37 21.64
CA GLU A 314 -5.78 1.44 22.72
C GLU A 314 -4.35 0.89 22.73
N PHE A 315 -3.62 0.97 21.57
CA PHE A 315 -2.24 0.49 21.44
C PHE A 315 -2.09 -0.97 21.88
N GLN A 316 -3.05 -1.81 21.47
CA GLN A 316 -3.21 -3.15 22.04
C GLN A 316 -1.99 -4.04 21.77
N LEU A 317 -1.42 -3.98 20.55
CA LEU A 317 -0.24 -4.79 20.20
C LEU A 317 0.97 -4.49 21.10
N PRO A 318 1.46 -3.25 21.23
CA PRO A 318 2.60 -2.97 22.09
C PRO A 318 2.29 -3.06 23.58
N LYS A 319 1.02 -3.06 23.99
CA LYS A 319 0.61 -3.34 25.38
C LYS A 319 0.46 -4.84 25.66
N GLY A 320 0.52 -5.71 24.63
CA GLY A 320 0.42 -7.16 24.78
C GLY A 320 -0.98 -7.68 25.11
N ASN A 321 -2.03 -6.92 24.78
CA ASN A 321 -3.43 -7.29 25.05
C ASN A 321 -4.28 -7.40 23.76
N TRP A 322 -3.66 -7.36 22.58
CA TRP A 322 -4.37 -7.56 21.32
C TRP A 322 -4.72 -9.04 21.13
N SER A 323 -6.00 -9.30 20.85
CA SER A 323 -6.51 -10.63 20.53
C SER A 323 -7.14 -10.63 19.14
N VAL A 324 -6.91 -11.69 18.40
CA VAL A 324 -7.53 -11.99 17.09
C VAL A 324 -8.31 -13.29 17.25
N ARG A 325 -9.61 -13.28 16.97
CA ARG A 325 -10.51 -14.44 17.19
C ARG A 325 -10.35 -15.05 18.59
N GLY A 326 -10.13 -14.20 19.60
CA GLY A 326 -9.95 -14.63 20.99
C GLY A 326 -8.56 -15.19 21.32
N SER A 327 -7.67 -15.31 20.34
CA SER A 327 -6.27 -15.75 20.55
C SER A 327 -5.37 -14.55 20.75
N LEU A 328 -4.65 -14.50 21.88
CA LEU A 328 -3.76 -13.39 22.21
C LEU A 328 -2.54 -13.36 21.27
N VAL A 329 -2.28 -12.21 20.67
CA VAL A 329 -1.11 -11.97 19.82
C VAL A 329 0.13 -11.79 20.68
N ARG A 330 1.11 -12.68 20.50
CA ARG A 330 2.36 -12.73 21.31
C ARG A 330 3.58 -12.72 20.39
N PRO A 331 4.10 -11.54 20.01
CA PRO A 331 5.27 -11.44 19.14
C PRO A 331 6.53 -12.14 19.68
N GLU A 332 6.65 -12.27 21.00
CA GLU A 332 7.74 -13.00 21.64
C GLU A 332 7.73 -14.52 21.36
N THR A 333 6.66 -15.06 20.80
CA THR A 333 6.63 -16.47 20.35
C THR A 333 7.40 -16.70 19.07
N ILE A 334 7.65 -15.64 18.30
CA ILE A 334 8.41 -15.71 17.05
C ILE A 334 9.89 -15.98 17.36
N ARG A 335 10.42 -17.11 16.84
CA ARG A 335 11.82 -17.52 17.01
C ARG A 335 12.49 -17.90 15.70
N LYS A 336 11.71 -18.44 14.74
CA LYS A 336 12.23 -19.00 13.48
C LYS A 336 12.30 -17.96 12.36
N THR A 337 11.29 -17.10 12.28
CA THR A 337 11.19 -16.04 11.27
C THR A 337 12.17 -14.92 11.55
N ALA A 338 12.97 -14.56 10.56
CA ALA A 338 13.87 -13.40 10.66
C ALA A 338 13.08 -12.08 10.53
N LEU A 339 13.56 -11.01 11.16
CA LEU A 339 12.89 -9.70 11.19
C LEU A 339 13.79 -8.59 10.66
N PHE A 340 13.30 -7.88 9.64
CA PHE A 340 13.93 -6.65 9.16
C PHE A 340 12.93 -5.49 9.21
N THR A 341 13.20 -4.47 10.02
CA THR A 341 12.40 -3.25 10.13
C THR A 341 13.06 -2.09 9.40
N ILE A 342 12.28 -1.32 8.64
CA ILE A 342 12.75 -0.21 7.80
C ILE A 342 11.87 1.02 8.07
N GLU A 343 12.52 2.15 8.35
CA GLU A 343 11.86 3.43 8.58
C GLU A 343 12.50 4.52 7.71
N GLY A 344 11.73 5.53 7.34
CA GLY A 344 12.23 6.73 6.72
C GLY A 344 12.58 7.80 7.75
N GLU A 345 13.75 8.40 7.66
CA GLU A 345 14.16 9.47 8.59
C GLU A 345 13.18 10.66 8.59
N LEU A 346 12.57 10.94 7.42
CA LEU A 346 11.64 12.06 7.20
C LEU A 346 10.20 11.56 7.02
N ASP A 347 9.85 10.41 7.61
CA ASP A 347 8.52 9.84 7.53
C ASP A 347 7.56 10.64 8.42
N ASP A 348 6.59 11.31 7.80
CA ASP A 348 5.57 12.15 8.42
C ASP A 348 4.24 11.41 8.66
N ILE A 349 4.17 10.11 8.30
CA ILE A 349 3.00 9.24 8.48
C ILE A 349 3.26 8.25 9.61
N SER A 350 4.40 7.54 9.58
CA SER A 350 4.84 6.62 10.63
C SER A 350 6.15 7.12 11.22
N GLY A 351 6.08 7.71 12.42
CA GLY A 351 7.23 8.33 13.07
C GLY A 351 8.33 7.33 13.42
N ASN A 352 9.55 7.83 13.47
CA ASN A 352 10.74 7.01 13.77
C ASN A 352 10.60 6.26 15.10
N GLY A 353 10.94 4.97 15.09
CA GLY A 353 10.79 4.07 16.22
C GLY A 353 9.47 3.31 16.25
N GLN A 354 8.45 3.74 15.46
CA GLN A 354 7.15 3.05 15.43
C GLN A 354 7.28 1.65 14.84
N THR A 355 7.94 1.50 13.68
CA THR A 355 8.17 0.19 13.05
C THR A 355 9.26 -0.59 13.80
N GLU A 356 10.32 0.10 14.26
CA GLU A 356 11.40 -0.49 15.03
C GLU A 356 10.88 -1.18 16.31
N ALA A 357 9.76 -0.73 16.87
CA ALA A 357 9.12 -1.35 18.03
C ALA A 357 8.92 -2.86 17.88
N ALA A 358 8.72 -3.37 16.65
CA ALA A 358 8.63 -4.80 16.36
C ALA A 358 9.88 -5.57 16.82
N GLN A 359 11.07 -4.95 16.80
CA GLN A 359 12.31 -5.56 17.30
C GLN A 359 12.26 -5.83 18.80
N THR A 360 11.62 -4.94 19.54
CA THR A 360 11.45 -5.09 21.00
C THR A 360 10.36 -6.10 21.34
N LEU A 361 9.26 -6.09 20.60
CA LEU A 361 8.12 -7.00 20.80
C LEU A 361 8.50 -8.45 20.45
N ALA A 362 9.16 -8.67 19.32
CA ALA A 362 9.62 -10.00 18.88
C ALA A 362 11.02 -10.33 19.46
N ARG A 363 11.22 -10.06 20.75
CA ARG A 363 12.51 -10.12 21.45
C ARG A 363 13.21 -11.49 21.41
N ASN A 364 12.47 -12.58 21.21
CA ASN A 364 13.00 -13.94 21.17
C ASN A 364 13.53 -14.37 19.79
N ILE A 365 13.44 -13.50 18.78
CA ILE A 365 14.16 -13.72 17.52
C ILE A 365 15.66 -13.55 17.79
N PRO A 366 16.52 -14.52 17.40
CA PRO A 366 17.96 -14.42 17.58
C PRO A 366 18.55 -13.14 16.95
N ALA A 367 19.55 -12.54 17.59
CA ALA A 367 20.12 -11.26 17.16
C ALA A 367 20.63 -11.27 15.72
N GLU A 368 21.22 -12.40 15.28
CA GLU A 368 21.73 -12.61 13.92
C GLU A 368 20.63 -12.72 12.86
N LYS A 369 19.37 -12.84 13.26
CA LYS A 369 18.19 -12.85 12.41
C LYS A 369 17.41 -11.53 12.44
N ARG A 370 17.94 -10.52 13.11
CA ARG A 370 17.29 -9.20 13.24
C ARG A 370 18.11 -8.13 12.54
N LYS A 371 17.42 -7.23 11.88
CA LYS A 371 18.01 -6.03 11.26
C LYS A 371 17.04 -4.86 11.39
N HIS A 372 17.59 -3.66 11.58
CA HIS A 372 16.88 -2.39 11.49
C HIS A 372 17.60 -1.46 10.53
N LEU A 373 16.85 -0.66 9.78
CA LEU A 373 17.34 0.38 8.87
C LEU A 373 16.54 1.65 9.06
N LEU A 374 17.21 2.72 9.49
CA LEU A 374 16.71 4.09 9.34
C LEU A 374 17.25 4.66 8.02
N ALA A 375 16.37 4.78 7.02
CA ALA A 375 16.73 5.24 5.67
C ALA A 375 16.84 6.78 5.65
N LYS A 376 18.06 7.30 5.66
CA LYS A 376 18.36 8.73 5.73
C LYS A 376 17.83 9.52 4.54
N GLY A 377 17.22 10.66 4.82
CA GLY A 377 16.66 11.59 3.83
C GLY A 377 15.51 11.02 3.01
N LEU A 378 14.83 9.97 3.52
CA LEU A 378 13.63 9.39 2.91
C LEU A 378 12.40 9.66 3.78
N GLY A 379 11.31 10.09 3.13
CA GLY A 379 9.97 10.10 3.72
C GLY A 379 9.24 8.79 3.44
N HIS A 380 7.97 8.72 3.86
CA HIS A 380 7.15 7.52 3.81
C HIS A 380 7.16 6.78 2.46
N TYR A 381 6.86 7.48 1.37
CA TYR A 381 6.84 6.87 0.03
C TYR A 381 8.24 6.50 -0.48
N GLY A 382 9.27 7.21 -0.05
CA GLY A 382 10.64 7.02 -0.49
C GLY A 382 11.28 5.73 -0.02
N ILE A 383 10.76 5.08 1.03
CA ILE A 383 11.29 3.82 1.53
C ILE A 383 10.84 2.61 0.70
N PHE A 384 9.78 2.72 -0.12
CA PHE A 384 9.27 1.61 -0.93
C PHE A 384 9.11 1.95 -2.42
N SER A 385 9.40 3.17 -2.86
CA SER A 385 9.28 3.59 -4.26
C SER A 385 10.33 4.62 -4.65
N GLY A 386 10.63 4.70 -5.95
CA GLY A 386 11.53 5.67 -6.54
C GLY A 386 12.99 5.26 -6.53
N ARG A 387 13.85 6.17 -7.06
CA ARG A 387 15.27 5.88 -7.29
C ARG A 387 16.02 5.46 -6.02
N LYS A 388 15.85 6.22 -4.92
CA LYS A 388 16.55 5.91 -3.66
C LYS A 388 16.11 4.57 -3.08
N PHE A 389 14.82 4.19 -3.19
CA PHE A 389 14.38 2.85 -2.83
C PHE A 389 15.15 1.79 -3.61
N ARG A 390 15.21 1.90 -4.93
CA ARG A 390 15.89 0.92 -5.78
C ARG A 390 17.40 0.84 -5.52
N GLU A 391 18.04 1.97 -5.24
CA GLU A 391 19.51 2.05 -5.10
C GLU A 391 19.98 1.75 -3.67
N THR A 392 19.20 2.07 -2.62
CA THR A 392 19.69 2.03 -1.23
C THR A 392 18.90 1.12 -0.30
N VAL A 393 17.58 1.03 -0.46
CA VAL A 393 16.72 0.24 0.45
C VAL A 393 16.57 -1.19 -0.06
N TYR A 394 16.13 -1.36 -1.30
CA TYR A 394 15.87 -2.69 -1.87
C TYR A 394 17.09 -3.62 -1.88
N PRO A 395 18.31 -3.17 -2.20
CA PRO A 395 19.48 -4.05 -2.10
C PRO A 395 19.71 -4.63 -0.71
N GLN A 396 19.34 -3.90 0.35
CA GLN A 396 19.43 -4.40 1.72
C GLN A 396 18.35 -5.45 2.03
N ILE A 397 17.14 -5.30 1.47
CA ILE A 397 16.05 -6.29 1.57
C ILE A 397 16.48 -7.57 0.87
N ARG A 398 16.91 -7.48 -0.40
CA ARG A 398 17.41 -8.60 -1.20
C ARG A 398 18.52 -9.36 -0.48
N ASN A 399 19.53 -8.64 0.00
CA ASN A 399 20.67 -9.25 0.68
C ASN A 399 20.26 -9.92 2.00
N PHE A 400 19.32 -9.33 2.74
CA PHE A 400 18.77 -9.93 3.97
C PHE A 400 18.07 -11.25 3.67
N ILE A 401 17.16 -11.27 2.69
CA ILE A 401 16.45 -12.50 2.29
C ILE A 401 17.44 -13.58 1.84
N ARG A 402 18.42 -13.21 1.02
CA ARG A 402 19.46 -14.14 0.54
C ARG A 402 20.28 -14.72 1.69
N LEU A 403 20.72 -13.89 2.63
CA LEU A 403 21.48 -14.31 3.80
C LEU A 403 20.68 -15.31 4.68
N MET A 404 19.40 -15.05 4.90
CA MET A 404 18.55 -15.94 5.68
C MET A 404 18.31 -17.29 5.00
N SER A 405 18.22 -17.31 3.67
CA SER A 405 18.08 -18.53 2.88
C SER A 405 19.37 -19.38 2.89
N GLN A 406 20.53 -18.76 2.79
CA GLN A 406 21.84 -19.45 2.84
C GLN A 406 22.10 -20.08 4.21
N ARG A 407 21.90 -19.35 5.29
CA ARG A 407 22.09 -19.86 6.66
C ARG A 407 21.26 -21.11 6.97
N GLU A 408 20.05 -21.18 6.42
CA GLU A 408 19.23 -22.37 6.63
C GLU A 408 19.74 -23.58 5.84
N ALA A 409 20.26 -23.35 4.63
CA ALA A 409 20.90 -24.42 3.86
C ALA A 409 22.12 -24.99 4.59
N ASP A 410 22.98 -24.12 5.14
CA ASP A 410 24.17 -24.52 5.90
C ASP A 410 23.78 -25.31 7.18
N LEU A 411 22.76 -24.85 7.92
CA LEU A 411 22.26 -25.55 9.10
C LEU A 411 21.66 -26.94 8.79
N LYS A 412 21.03 -27.12 7.63
CA LYS A 412 20.55 -28.43 7.17
C LYS A 412 21.71 -29.37 6.85
N LEU A 413 22.74 -28.88 6.18
CA LEU A 413 23.94 -29.67 5.87
C LEU A 413 24.69 -30.14 7.12
N VAL A 414 24.78 -29.29 8.15
CA VAL A 414 25.40 -29.67 9.45
C VAL A 414 24.58 -30.72 10.20
N ARG A 415 23.25 -30.71 10.10
CA ARG A 415 22.38 -31.70 10.78
C ARG A 415 22.29 -33.04 10.07
N MET A 416 22.70 -33.11 8.81
CA MET A 416 22.74 -34.33 8.00
C MET A 416 24.10 -35.05 8.08
N ARG A 417 25.09 -34.43 8.68
CA ARG A 417 26.40 -35.01 9.03
C ARG A 417 26.40 -35.44 10.48
#